data_54f67d87dc0696dcfb61de6091428f5e
#
_entry.id   54f67d87dc0696dcfb61de6091428f5e
#
_cell.length_a   1.000
_cell.length_b   1.000
_cell.length_c   1.000
_cell.angle_alpha   90.00
_cell.angle_beta   90.00
_cell.angle_gamma   90.00
#
_symmetry.space_group_name_H-M   'P 1'
#
loop_
_entity.id
_entity.type
_entity.pdbx_description
1 polymer ?
#
loop_
_entity_poly.entity_id
_entity_poly.type
_entity_poly.pdbx_seq_one_letter_code
_entity_poly.pdbx_strand_id
1 'polypeptide(L)'
;SDEQIFHVALDMLKGTSGDFSRKAILGYNVTQYPVKIMFKDLSEINEAYATFDAIGWKKRGHLYIYINPKHEYAPPGALAALLSHEAIHQDEYNSLSEETYAWTMEAVVWTEILKKYPESNNLESALVTRENILKQLLEKGNYTNKYIKKTVYANEGYKNLPLTSPGFINQ
;
A
#
# COMPACT_ATOMS: atom_id res chain seq x y z
N SER A 1 -0.57 -10.91 18.08
CA SER A 1 -0.26 -11.64 16.85
C SER A 1 -0.37 -10.73 15.65
N ASP A 2 0.22 -11.14 14.54
CA ASP A 2 0.14 -10.41 13.27
C ASP A 2 -1.30 -10.15 12.86
N GLU A 3 -2.16 -11.16 13.04
CA GLU A 3 -3.57 -11.06 12.70
C GLU A 3 -4.26 -9.91 13.41
N GLN A 4 -4.01 -9.73 14.70
CA GLN A 4 -4.65 -8.68 15.49
C GLN A 4 -4.24 -7.28 15.02
N ILE A 5 -2.96 -7.05 14.74
CA ILE A 5 -2.51 -5.73 14.28
C ILE A 5 -3.11 -5.38 12.92
N PHE A 6 -3.27 -6.38 12.06
CA PHE A 6 -3.89 -6.16 10.75
C PHE A 6 -5.39 -5.86 10.88
N HIS A 7 -6.09 -6.49 11.80
CA HIS A 7 -7.49 -6.14 12.08
C HIS A 7 -7.62 -4.70 12.54
N VAL A 8 -6.74 -4.26 13.45
CA VAL A 8 -6.72 -2.86 13.91
C VAL A 8 -6.45 -1.91 12.73
N ALA A 9 -5.45 -2.23 11.92
CA ALA A 9 -5.10 -1.40 10.75
C ALA A 9 -6.28 -1.31 9.78
N LEU A 10 -6.94 -2.41 9.48
CA LEU A 10 -8.09 -2.44 8.57
C LEU A 10 -9.26 -1.63 9.14
N ASP A 11 -9.52 -1.72 10.45
CA ASP A 11 -10.57 -0.93 11.08
C ASP A 11 -10.30 0.57 10.97
N MET A 12 -9.05 0.99 10.98
CA MET A 12 -8.69 2.40 10.83
C MET A 12 -8.98 2.94 9.43
N LEU A 13 -9.17 2.07 8.44
CA LEU A 13 -9.55 2.48 7.09
C LEU A 13 -11.03 2.82 6.95
N LYS A 14 -11.87 2.43 7.91
CA LYS A 14 -13.31 2.75 7.89
C LYS A 14 -13.52 4.27 7.85
N GLY A 15 -14.32 4.72 6.90
CA GLY A 15 -14.63 6.15 6.76
C GLY A 15 -13.52 6.97 6.10
N THR A 16 -12.46 6.33 5.63
CA THR A 16 -11.40 6.97 4.86
C THR A 16 -11.53 6.61 3.37
N SER A 17 -10.72 7.26 2.54
CA SER A 17 -10.60 6.91 1.12
C SER A 17 -10.11 5.47 0.92
N GLY A 18 -9.53 4.85 1.94
CA GLY A 18 -9.07 3.47 1.92
C GLY A 18 -10.14 2.43 2.28
N ASP A 19 -11.37 2.84 2.54
CA ASP A 19 -12.43 1.88 2.89
C ASP A 19 -12.70 0.88 1.76
N PHE A 20 -12.55 1.32 0.52
CA PHE A 20 -12.60 0.44 -0.64
C PHE A 20 -11.55 -0.68 -0.55
N SER A 21 -10.32 -0.33 -0.20
CA SER A 21 -9.24 -1.31 -0.04
C SER A 21 -9.52 -2.27 1.13
N ARG A 22 -10.07 -1.75 2.23
CA ARG A 22 -10.49 -2.58 3.37
C ARG A 22 -11.50 -3.63 2.93
N LYS A 23 -12.52 -3.21 2.19
CA LYS A 23 -13.57 -4.13 1.70
C LYS A 23 -12.99 -5.17 0.75
N ALA A 24 -12.08 -4.77 -0.13
CA ALA A 24 -11.40 -5.68 -1.05
C ALA A 24 -10.60 -6.75 -0.27
N ILE A 25 -9.85 -6.35 0.74
CA ILE A 25 -9.06 -7.26 1.56
C ILE A 25 -9.96 -8.24 2.31
N LEU A 26 -11.08 -7.75 2.87
CA LEU A 26 -12.00 -8.58 3.64
C LEU A 26 -12.86 -9.51 2.77
N GLY A 27 -12.83 -9.36 1.45
CA GLY A 27 -13.56 -10.23 0.54
C GLY A 27 -15.06 -9.93 0.49
N TYR A 28 -15.45 -8.67 0.70
CA TYR A 28 -16.86 -8.28 0.63
C TYR A 28 -17.40 -8.24 -0.80
N ASN A 29 -16.56 -8.45 -1.79
CA ASN A 29 -16.97 -8.59 -3.17
C ASN A 29 -17.33 -10.05 -3.44
N VAL A 30 -18.43 -10.30 -4.14
CA VAL A 30 -19.02 -11.63 -4.35
C VAL A 30 -18.04 -12.62 -5.00
N THR A 31 -17.05 -12.14 -5.75
CA THR A 31 -16.11 -12.99 -6.49
C THR A 31 -14.72 -13.08 -5.86
N GLN A 32 -14.50 -12.43 -4.71
CA GLN A 32 -13.19 -12.40 -4.10
C GLN A 32 -13.14 -13.18 -2.79
N TYR A 33 -12.05 -13.90 -2.59
CA TYR A 33 -11.71 -14.47 -1.31
C TYR A 33 -11.01 -13.39 -0.46
N PRO A 34 -11.11 -13.49 0.90
CA PRO A 34 -10.33 -12.59 1.75
C PRO A 34 -8.85 -12.69 1.43
N VAL A 35 -8.17 -11.54 1.43
CA VAL A 35 -6.74 -11.47 1.21
C VAL A 35 -6.02 -11.82 2.51
N LYS A 36 -5.02 -12.69 2.43
CA LYS A 36 -4.21 -13.05 3.59
C LYS A 36 -3.05 -12.06 3.72
N ILE A 37 -2.89 -11.52 4.92
CA ILE A 37 -1.84 -10.56 5.24
C ILE A 37 -0.90 -11.19 6.26
N MET A 38 0.41 -11.08 6.05
CA MET A 38 1.39 -11.56 7.02
C MET A 38 2.72 -10.84 6.85
N PHE A 39 3.48 -10.77 7.93
CA PHE A 39 4.88 -10.42 7.85
C PHE A 39 5.66 -11.61 7.30
N LYS A 40 6.51 -11.35 6.32
CA LYS A 40 7.29 -12.38 5.67
C LYS A 40 8.57 -11.80 5.12
N ASP A 41 9.68 -12.48 5.32
CA ASP A 41 10.93 -12.12 4.68
C ASP A 41 10.76 -12.22 3.16
N LEU A 42 10.74 -11.07 2.50
CA LEU A 42 10.44 -11.01 1.06
C LEU A 42 11.55 -11.63 0.20
N SER A 43 12.76 -11.77 0.73
CA SER A 43 13.85 -12.45 0.04
C SER A 43 13.57 -13.94 -0.17
N GLU A 44 12.69 -14.54 0.63
CA GLU A 44 12.28 -15.93 0.45
C GLU A 44 11.48 -16.14 -0.85
N ILE A 45 10.87 -15.06 -1.37
CA ILE A 45 10.13 -15.10 -2.64
C ILE A 45 11.09 -14.82 -3.79
N ASN A 46 11.89 -13.75 -3.66
CA ASN A 46 12.92 -13.36 -4.61
C ASN A 46 13.89 -12.43 -3.89
N GLU A 47 15.18 -12.68 -4.03
CA GLU A 47 16.22 -11.86 -3.37
C GLU A 47 16.11 -10.38 -3.73
N ALA A 48 15.64 -10.07 -4.95
CA ALA A 48 15.42 -8.70 -5.39
C ALA A 48 14.38 -7.97 -4.55
N TYR A 49 13.54 -8.69 -3.82
CA TYR A 49 12.49 -8.10 -2.98
C TYR A 49 12.91 -7.85 -1.53
N ALA A 50 14.14 -8.21 -1.16
CA ALA A 50 14.62 -8.14 0.22
C ALA A 50 14.44 -6.75 0.86
N THR A 51 14.56 -5.68 0.07
CA THR A 51 14.46 -4.30 0.55
C THR A 51 13.08 -3.68 0.37
N PHE A 52 12.15 -4.37 -0.26
CA PHE A 52 10.80 -3.87 -0.48
C PHE A 52 10.06 -3.77 0.85
N ASP A 53 9.14 -2.82 0.95
CA ASP A 53 8.32 -2.66 2.15
C ASP A 53 7.21 -3.70 2.22
N ALA A 54 6.60 -4.01 1.08
CA ALA A 54 5.56 -5.03 0.96
C ALA A 54 5.43 -5.46 -0.49
N ILE A 55 4.78 -6.60 -0.70
CA ILE A 55 4.37 -7.05 -2.04
C ILE A 55 2.98 -7.66 -1.99
N GLY A 56 2.23 -7.47 -3.07
CA GLY A 56 1.05 -8.28 -3.35
C GLY A 56 1.48 -9.53 -4.13
N TRP A 57 0.94 -10.65 -3.76
CA TRP A 57 1.31 -11.93 -4.38
C TRP A 57 0.07 -12.77 -4.66
N LYS A 58 -0.13 -13.14 -5.91
CA LYS A 58 -1.23 -14.01 -6.29
C LYS A 58 -0.74 -15.44 -6.45
N LYS A 59 -1.35 -16.36 -5.74
CA LYS A 59 -0.99 -17.78 -5.78
C LYS A 59 -2.25 -18.64 -5.75
N ARG A 60 -2.42 -19.45 -6.78
CA ARG A 60 -3.56 -20.38 -6.89
C ARG A 60 -4.92 -19.66 -6.73
N GLY A 61 -5.04 -18.46 -7.33
CA GLY A 61 -6.27 -17.68 -7.28
C GLY A 61 -6.48 -16.88 -6.01
N HIS A 62 -5.62 -17.02 -5.01
CA HIS A 62 -5.69 -16.26 -3.76
C HIS A 62 -4.66 -15.14 -3.74
N LEU A 63 -5.07 -14.01 -3.20
CA LEU A 63 -4.18 -12.87 -3.01
C LEU A 63 -3.57 -12.90 -1.61
N TYR A 64 -2.30 -12.59 -1.55
CA TYR A 64 -1.56 -12.43 -0.31
C TYR A 64 -0.92 -11.06 -0.30
N ILE A 65 -0.86 -10.44 0.85
CA ILE A 65 -0.06 -9.24 1.08
C ILE A 65 1.03 -9.63 2.09
N TYR A 66 2.27 -9.59 1.64
CA TYR A 66 3.41 -9.86 2.49
C TYR A 66 4.11 -8.55 2.82
N ILE A 67 4.30 -8.30 4.12
CA ILE A 67 4.93 -7.07 4.61
C ILE A 67 6.30 -7.42 5.17
N ASN A 68 7.29 -6.60 4.83
CA ASN A 68 8.64 -6.78 5.35
C ASN A 68 8.62 -6.72 6.87
N PRO A 69 9.22 -7.71 7.57
CA PRO A 69 9.24 -7.75 9.03
C PRO A 69 9.86 -6.54 9.70
N LYS A 70 10.65 -5.73 8.98
CA LYS A 70 11.17 -4.47 9.54
C LYS A 70 10.06 -3.52 9.98
N HIS A 71 8.83 -3.75 9.54
CA HIS A 71 7.65 -2.96 9.88
C HIS A 71 6.75 -3.59 10.93
N GLU A 72 7.21 -4.65 11.60
CA GLU A 72 6.38 -5.37 12.59
C GLU A 72 5.97 -4.49 13.79
N TYR A 73 6.74 -3.46 14.10
CA TYR A 73 6.44 -2.53 15.18
C TYR A 73 5.93 -1.17 14.68
N ALA A 74 5.57 -1.07 13.42
CA ALA A 74 5.00 0.16 12.87
C ALA A 74 3.63 0.43 13.51
N PRO A 75 3.24 1.72 13.63
CA PRO A 75 1.90 2.06 14.07
C PRO A 75 0.83 1.45 13.14
N PRO A 76 -0.30 0.97 13.68
CA PRO A 76 -1.37 0.41 12.86
C PRO A 76 -1.85 1.36 11.75
N GLY A 77 -1.86 2.68 12.01
CA GLY A 77 -2.24 3.66 10.99
C GLY A 77 -1.30 3.69 9.79
N ALA A 78 0.00 3.50 10.01
CA ALA A 78 0.96 3.41 8.91
C ALA A 78 0.78 2.11 8.12
N LEU A 79 0.52 1.01 8.82
CA LEU A 79 0.17 -0.26 8.17
C LEU A 79 -1.12 -0.14 7.36
N ALA A 80 -2.11 0.59 7.88
CA ALA A 80 -3.37 0.84 7.16
C ALA A 80 -3.11 1.53 5.82
N ALA A 81 -2.28 2.57 5.80
CA ALA A 81 -1.92 3.27 4.58
C ALA A 81 -1.22 2.33 3.58
N LEU A 82 -0.26 1.54 4.04
CA LEU A 82 0.44 0.57 3.20
C LEU A 82 -0.53 -0.48 2.64
N LEU A 83 -1.44 -0.99 3.46
CA LEU A 83 -2.44 -1.96 3.01
C LEU A 83 -3.37 -1.38 1.95
N SER A 84 -3.70 -0.09 2.04
CA SER A 84 -4.54 0.56 1.03
C SER A 84 -3.86 0.59 -0.34
N HIS A 85 -2.55 0.67 -0.38
CA HIS A 85 -1.74 0.56 -1.59
C HIS A 85 -1.76 -0.88 -2.13
N GLU A 86 -1.39 -1.83 -1.29
CA GLU A 86 -1.21 -3.21 -1.73
C GLU A 86 -2.53 -3.84 -2.20
N ALA A 87 -3.66 -3.41 -1.65
CA ALA A 87 -4.97 -3.88 -2.08
C ALA A 87 -5.35 -3.46 -3.50
N ILE A 88 -4.65 -2.49 -4.09
CA ILE A 88 -4.88 -2.09 -5.48
C ILE A 88 -4.36 -3.15 -6.46
N HIS A 89 -3.31 -3.87 -6.07
CA HIS A 89 -2.70 -4.92 -6.89
C HIS A 89 -3.48 -6.23 -6.74
N GLN A 90 -4.49 -6.43 -7.58
CA GLN A 90 -5.42 -7.57 -7.47
C GLN A 90 -5.19 -8.68 -8.50
N ASP A 91 -4.25 -8.47 -9.42
CA ASP A 91 -3.92 -9.47 -10.44
C ASP A 91 -2.39 -9.47 -10.69
N GLU A 92 -1.96 -10.28 -11.67
CA GLU A 92 -0.55 -10.40 -12.03
C GLU A 92 -0.06 -9.25 -12.92
N TYR A 93 -0.94 -8.40 -13.37
CA TYR A 93 -0.59 -7.27 -14.24
C TYR A 93 -0.33 -6.03 -13.40
N ASN A 94 0.77 -5.36 -13.69
CA ASN A 94 1.12 -4.10 -13.04
C ASN A 94 1.59 -3.10 -14.09
N SER A 95 1.59 -1.82 -13.73
CA SER A 95 1.98 -0.74 -14.63
C SER A 95 2.41 0.49 -13.85
N LEU A 96 3.04 1.43 -14.55
CA LEU A 96 3.35 2.73 -13.97
C LEU A 96 2.08 3.47 -13.54
N SER A 97 1.00 3.34 -14.34
CA SER A 97 -0.30 3.93 -13.98
C SER A 97 -0.89 3.30 -12.73
N GLU A 98 -0.84 1.99 -12.60
CA GLU A 98 -1.34 1.28 -11.43
C GLU A 98 -0.55 1.66 -10.17
N GLU A 99 0.78 1.68 -10.27
CA GLU A 99 1.64 2.10 -9.17
C GLU A 99 1.39 3.56 -8.77
N THR A 100 1.22 4.45 -9.75
CA THR A 100 0.89 5.85 -9.47
C THR A 100 -0.40 5.98 -8.69
N TYR A 101 -1.42 5.22 -9.08
CA TYR A 101 -2.71 5.20 -8.38
C TYR A 101 -2.53 4.66 -6.95
N ALA A 102 -1.83 3.55 -6.79
CA ALA A 102 -1.63 2.92 -5.48
C ALA A 102 -0.83 3.82 -4.52
N TRP A 103 0.24 4.44 -5.00
CA TRP A 103 1.04 5.38 -4.20
C TRP A 103 0.24 6.63 -3.83
N THR A 104 -0.62 7.11 -4.73
CA THR A 104 -1.48 8.27 -4.46
C THR A 104 -2.53 7.91 -3.41
N MET A 105 -3.14 6.74 -3.51
CA MET A 105 -4.09 6.25 -2.51
C MET A 105 -3.42 6.17 -1.13
N GLU A 106 -2.24 5.61 -1.07
CA GLU A 106 -1.48 5.51 0.18
C GLU A 106 -1.24 6.88 0.81
N ALA A 107 -0.84 7.87 0.01
CA ALA A 107 -0.59 9.24 0.48
C ALA A 107 -1.87 9.90 1.00
N VAL A 108 -2.97 9.76 0.27
CA VAL A 108 -4.28 10.32 0.68
C VAL A 108 -4.75 9.67 1.97
N VAL A 109 -4.69 8.36 2.06
CA VAL A 109 -5.12 7.61 3.26
C VAL A 109 -4.28 8.01 4.46
N TRP A 110 -2.96 8.10 4.31
CA TRP A 110 -2.09 8.54 5.41
C TRP A 110 -2.44 9.93 5.92
N THR A 111 -2.73 10.85 5.00
CA THR A 111 -3.17 12.19 5.36
C THR A 111 -4.45 12.16 6.21
N GLU A 112 -5.42 11.34 5.80
CA GLU A 112 -6.67 11.16 6.54
C GLU A 112 -6.47 10.47 7.89
N ILE A 113 -5.61 9.45 7.94
CA ILE A 113 -5.27 8.74 9.18
C ILE A 113 -4.66 9.71 10.20
N LEU A 114 -3.74 10.57 9.78
CA LEU A 114 -3.11 11.53 10.69
C LEU A 114 -4.09 12.54 11.28
N LYS A 115 -5.13 12.90 10.53
CA LYS A 115 -6.17 13.80 11.06
C LYS A 115 -7.00 13.13 12.15
N LYS A 116 -7.29 11.84 11.99
CA LYS A 116 -8.11 11.08 12.90
C LYS A 116 -7.31 10.45 14.04
N TYR A 117 -6.09 10.03 13.77
CA TYR A 117 -5.19 9.31 14.68
C TYR A 117 -3.79 9.95 14.65
N PRO A 118 -3.63 11.18 15.17
CA PRO A 118 -2.35 11.90 15.07
C PRO A 118 -1.19 11.18 15.77
N GLU A 119 -1.48 10.32 16.75
CA GLU A 119 -0.48 9.49 17.42
C GLU A 119 0.19 8.47 16.48
N SER A 120 -0.39 8.23 15.30
CA SER A 120 0.20 7.35 14.30
C SER A 120 1.52 7.89 13.75
N ASN A 121 1.79 9.18 13.90
CA ASN A 121 3.00 9.83 13.37
C ASN A 121 4.22 9.59 14.25
N ASN A 122 4.58 8.32 14.43
CA ASN A 122 5.78 7.93 15.17
C ASN A 122 7.00 8.04 14.28
N LEU A 123 7.81 9.09 14.48
CA LEU A 123 8.96 9.39 13.62
C LEU A 123 10.12 8.38 13.75
N GLU A 124 10.07 7.49 14.71
CA GLU A 124 11.05 6.42 14.84
C GLU A 124 10.75 5.24 13.90
N SER A 125 9.55 5.16 13.37
CA SER A 125 9.15 4.09 12.45
C SER A 125 9.61 4.39 11.02
N ALA A 126 10.31 3.42 10.41
CA ALA A 126 10.71 3.51 9.01
C ALA A 126 9.51 3.63 8.08
N LEU A 127 8.41 2.94 8.41
CA LEU A 127 7.19 3.01 7.61
C LEU A 127 6.56 4.41 7.68
N VAL A 128 6.53 5.01 8.86
CA VAL A 128 6.04 6.39 9.02
C VAL A 128 6.90 7.36 8.21
N THR A 129 8.22 7.17 8.16
CA THR A 129 9.10 8.00 7.32
C THR A 129 8.69 7.91 5.85
N ARG A 130 8.42 6.71 5.35
CA ARG A 130 7.91 6.49 3.99
C ARG A 130 6.60 7.24 3.78
N GLU A 131 5.64 7.07 4.70
CA GLU A 131 4.33 7.67 4.59
C GLU A 131 4.40 9.21 4.60
N ASN A 132 5.26 9.78 5.43
CA ASN A 132 5.46 11.22 5.48
C ASN A 132 6.08 11.78 4.19
N ILE A 133 6.96 11.04 3.54
CA ILE A 133 7.50 11.43 2.23
C ILE A 133 6.37 11.50 1.20
N LEU A 134 5.50 10.50 1.17
CA LEU A 134 4.37 10.47 0.26
C LEU A 134 3.40 11.63 0.52
N LYS A 135 3.12 11.91 1.79
CA LYS A 135 2.28 13.03 2.18
C LYS A 135 2.86 14.36 1.69
N GLN A 136 4.17 14.55 1.82
CA GLN A 136 4.86 15.76 1.34
C GLN A 136 4.74 15.89 -0.18
N LEU A 137 4.90 14.81 -0.92
CA LEU A 137 4.74 14.82 -2.38
C LEU A 137 3.31 15.19 -2.79
N LEU A 138 2.32 14.68 -2.07
CA LEU A 138 0.91 15.00 -2.30
C LEU A 138 0.66 16.50 -2.05
N GLU A 139 1.12 17.02 -0.92
CA GLU A 139 0.95 18.44 -0.56
C GLU A 139 1.66 19.35 -1.57
N LYS A 140 2.87 19.02 -1.96
CA LYS A 140 3.66 19.75 -2.95
C LYS A 140 2.91 19.84 -4.29
N GLY A 141 2.18 18.79 -4.64
CA GLY A 141 1.36 18.75 -5.84
C GLY A 141 -0.02 19.38 -5.67
N ASN A 142 -0.27 20.07 -4.57
CA ASN A 142 -1.57 20.64 -4.23
C ASN A 142 -2.68 19.56 -4.23
N TYR A 143 -2.37 18.43 -3.62
CA TYR A 143 -3.26 17.25 -3.50
C TYR A 143 -3.61 16.62 -4.85
N THR A 144 -2.70 16.76 -5.83
CA THR A 144 -2.74 16.00 -7.08
C THR A 144 -1.62 14.96 -7.09
N ASN A 145 -1.66 14.04 -8.04
CA ASN A 145 -0.63 13.00 -8.14
C ASN A 145 0.66 13.45 -8.85
N LYS A 146 0.81 14.72 -9.16
CA LYS A 146 1.89 15.24 -10.03
C LYS A 146 3.29 14.76 -9.62
N TYR A 147 3.66 14.96 -8.36
CA TYR A 147 5.01 14.62 -7.87
C TYR A 147 5.13 13.15 -7.50
N ILE A 148 4.03 12.51 -7.09
CA ILE A 148 3.99 11.06 -6.87
C ILE A 148 4.24 10.35 -8.20
N LYS A 149 3.57 10.77 -9.26
CA LYS A 149 3.77 10.22 -10.61
C LYS A 149 5.23 10.33 -11.06
N LYS A 150 5.84 11.51 -10.87
CA LYS A 150 7.26 11.70 -11.17
C LYS A 150 8.15 10.72 -10.42
N THR A 151 7.87 10.53 -9.14
CA THR A 151 8.64 9.63 -8.27
C THR A 151 8.49 8.18 -8.73
N VAL A 152 7.27 7.75 -9.05
CA VAL A 152 7.01 6.41 -9.57
C VAL A 152 7.75 6.18 -10.89
N TYR A 153 7.66 7.12 -11.82
CA TYR A 153 8.28 6.99 -13.14
C TYR A 153 9.82 6.99 -13.07
N ALA A 154 10.39 7.62 -12.05
CA ALA A 154 11.85 7.66 -11.84
C ALA A 154 12.35 6.46 -11.01
N ASN A 155 11.47 5.61 -10.49
CA ASN A 155 11.86 4.49 -9.63
C ASN A 155 12.51 3.37 -10.45
N GLU A 156 13.75 3.05 -10.14
CA GLU A 156 14.48 1.98 -10.81
C GLU A 156 13.80 0.62 -10.72
N GLY A 157 13.09 0.36 -9.62
CA GLY A 157 12.34 -0.88 -9.44
C GLY A 157 11.16 -1.04 -10.40
N TYR A 158 10.72 0.05 -11.02
CA TYR A 158 9.58 0.08 -11.95
C TYR A 158 9.96 0.30 -13.41
N LYS A 159 11.25 0.39 -13.71
CA LYS A 159 11.73 0.74 -15.06
C LYS A 159 11.25 -0.21 -16.18
N ASN A 160 10.94 -1.45 -15.83
CA ASN A 160 10.48 -2.45 -16.79
C ASN A 160 8.97 -2.60 -16.85
N LEU A 161 8.22 -1.83 -16.05
CA LEU A 161 6.77 -1.89 -16.06
C LEU A 161 6.21 -1.21 -17.31
N PRO A 162 5.12 -1.75 -17.90
CA PRO A 162 4.42 -1.05 -18.96
C PRO A 162 3.77 0.22 -18.42
N LEU A 163 3.41 1.13 -19.32
CA LEU A 163 2.78 2.38 -18.94
C LEU A 163 1.39 2.16 -18.33
N THR A 164 0.63 1.23 -18.88
CA THR A 164 -0.76 0.97 -18.48
C THR A 164 -0.99 -0.53 -18.23
N SER A 165 -2.05 -0.82 -17.48
CA SER A 165 -2.53 -2.18 -17.21
C SER A 165 -4.05 -2.18 -17.15
N PRO A 166 -4.70 -3.37 -17.17
CA PRO A 166 -6.17 -3.42 -17.10
C PRO A 166 -6.72 -2.65 -15.91
N GLY A 167 -7.62 -1.71 -16.17
CA GLY A 167 -8.24 -0.85 -15.17
C GLY A 167 -7.45 0.42 -14.84
N PHE A 168 -6.23 0.58 -15.36
CA PHE A 168 -5.35 1.72 -15.04
C PHE A 168 -4.73 2.28 -16.31
N ILE A 169 -5.50 3.09 -17.04
CA ILE A 169 -5.08 3.59 -18.35
C ILE A 169 -4.79 5.10 -18.38
N ASN A 170 -5.16 5.87 -17.33
CA ASN A 170 -5.10 7.34 -17.35
C ASN A 170 -4.53 7.95 -16.06
N GLN A 171 -3.58 7.29 -15.41
CA GLN A 171 -3.00 7.80 -14.16
C GLN A 171 -1.73 8.64 -14.35
#